data_d0bb1fe6045fb11a6ab437ad1813af3c
#
_entry.id   d0bb1fe6045fb11a6ab437ad1813af3c
#
_cell.length_a   1.000
_cell.length_b   1.000
_cell.length_c   1.000
_cell.angle_alpha   90.00
_cell.angle_beta   90.00
_cell.angle_gamma   90.00
#
_symmetry.space_group_name_H-M   'P 1'
#
loop_
_entity.id
_entity.type
_entity.pdbx_description
1 polymer ?
#
loop_
_entity_poly.entity_id
_entity_poly.type
_entity_poly.pdbx_seq_one_letter_code
_entity_poly.pdbx_strand_id
1 'polypeptide(L)'
;MVGLGVASAAEPTYRIWPSEPPSDCPFHVSRSIVGIAFTGRHIRYAQADIWYPPWAADGNMYSPWPDGSVGDVKSSWGGPKATTGQATILGGDPLNLKFVNVGVYPGNPAPYGGRYPCRSLVYNGVWYYGTYCLLETAGKGLNWDVLRPPVGFYCSTDFGTTWHNTPHTPSQPLFHEPPKPGGEVKMSAPHFVNFGKNMQYSPDGKAYLVGHGAVDPDPKPRDANLSWITGDQIYMVRVTPSIQNINDASKYKFFAGHDASGRPLWTHQLALAKPLVGWNNNVGCVTLTYDAPLRKYLMVITDGGNTISKFNTYILESDHLTGPWKLAVYMRNFGEQASLGLPPGYSLKTYRP
;
A
#
# COMPACT_ATOMS: atom_id res chain seq x y z
N MET A 1 57.54 -14.40 -9.60
CA MET A 1 56.30 -14.72 -8.91
C MET A 1 55.67 -13.40 -8.44
N VAL A 2 54.66 -12.93 -9.13
CA VAL A 2 53.93 -11.72 -8.73
C VAL A 2 52.73 -12.20 -7.94
N GLY A 3 52.71 -11.93 -6.62
CA GLY A 3 51.58 -12.25 -5.76
C GLY A 3 50.41 -11.33 -6.08
N LEU A 4 49.35 -11.87 -6.65
CA LEU A 4 48.08 -11.21 -6.73
C LEU A 4 47.47 -11.14 -5.32
N GLY A 5 47.60 -9.97 -4.68
CA GLY A 5 46.86 -9.67 -3.47
C GLY A 5 45.37 -9.63 -3.80
N VAL A 6 44.60 -10.59 -3.31
CA VAL A 6 43.16 -10.54 -3.29
C VAL A 6 42.78 -9.43 -2.32
N ALA A 7 42.33 -8.29 -2.83
CA ALA A 7 41.74 -7.26 -2.01
C ALA A 7 40.48 -7.85 -1.36
N SER A 8 40.53 -8.10 -0.06
CA SER A 8 39.36 -8.44 0.74
C SER A 8 38.37 -7.26 0.61
N ALA A 9 37.26 -7.48 -0.06
CA ALA A 9 36.17 -6.51 -0.03
C ALA A 9 35.77 -6.35 1.43
N ALA A 10 35.88 -5.13 1.96
CA ALA A 10 35.39 -4.82 3.31
C ALA A 10 33.94 -5.25 3.41
N GLU A 11 33.58 -6.00 4.44
CA GLU A 11 32.19 -6.38 4.68
C GLU A 11 31.33 -5.11 4.77
N PRO A 12 30.16 -5.10 4.12
CA PRO A 12 29.30 -3.92 4.15
C PRO A 12 28.90 -3.62 5.60
N THR A 13 29.21 -2.41 6.06
CA THR A 13 28.77 -1.94 7.36
C THR A 13 27.27 -1.68 7.33
N TYR A 14 26.49 -2.59 7.89
CA TYR A 14 25.06 -2.41 8.07
C TYR A 14 24.77 -1.42 9.19
N ARG A 15 23.77 -0.57 9.00
CA ARG A 15 23.28 0.35 10.02
C ARG A 15 21.84 -0.02 10.34
N ILE A 16 21.57 -0.29 11.63
CA ILE A 16 20.24 -0.61 12.14
C ILE A 16 19.58 0.70 12.59
N TRP A 17 18.31 0.86 12.27
CA TRP A 17 17.54 2.02 12.70
C TRP A 17 17.28 1.95 14.22
N PRO A 18 17.70 2.95 15.03
CA PRO A 18 17.76 2.84 16.48
C PRO A 18 16.50 3.36 17.19
N SER A 19 15.33 3.35 16.58
CA SER A 19 14.13 3.89 17.20
C SER A 19 13.45 2.90 18.12
N GLU A 20 13.03 3.39 19.30
CA GLU A 20 12.17 2.65 20.21
C GLU A 20 10.69 2.97 19.94
N PRO A 21 9.79 1.96 19.92
CA PRO A 21 8.37 2.19 19.71
C PRO A 21 7.76 2.99 20.86
N PRO A 22 6.63 3.69 20.60
CA PRO A 22 5.87 4.34 21.67
C PRO A 22 5.43 3.34 22.74
N SER A 23 5.30 3.80 23.99
CA SER A 23 4.94 2.95 25.13
C SER A 23 3.54 2.32 25.04
N ASP A 24 2.65 2.94 24.26
CA ASP A 24 1.29 2.45 23.98
C ASP A 24 1.20 1.55 22.73
N CYS A 25 2.33 1.17 22.13
CA CYS A 25 2.37 0.26 20.99
C CYS A 25 1.75 -1.10 21.35
N PRO A 26 0.67 -1.54 20.67
CA PRO A 26 -0.05 -2.75 21.05
C PRO A 26 0.63 -4.04 20.57
N PHE A 27 1.70 -3.93 19.79
CA PHE A 27 2.35 -5.08 19.16
C PHE A 27 3.50 -5.60 20.02
N HIS A 28 3.47 -6.90 20.31
CA HIS A 28 4.63 -7.56 20.90
C HIS A 28 5.82 -7.53 19.94
N VAL A 29 7.02 -7.32 20.47
CA VAL A 29 8.25 -7.32 19.68
C VAL A 29 8.49 -8.70 19.06
N SER A 30 8.85 -8.73 17.80
CA SER A 30 9.25 -9.97 17.11
C SER A 30 10.54 -10.54 17.72
N ARG A 31 10.62 -11.87 17.76
CA ARG A 31 11.85 -12.59 18.12
C ARG A 31 12.52 -13.20 16.89
N SER A 32 11.86 -13.22 15.75
CA SER A 32 12.35 -13.79 14.49
C SER A 32 12.99 -12.76 13.57
N ILE A 33 12.47 -11.53 13.57
CA ILE A 33 13.05 -10.40 12.84
C ILE A 33 13.41 -9.33 13.87
N VAL A 34 14.70 -9.07 14.01
CA VAL A 34 15.23 -8.17 15.06
C VAL A 34 15.54 -6.76 14.56
N GLY A 35 15.34 -6.50 13.27
CA GLY A 35 15.58 -5.18 12.70
C GLY A 35 15.67 -5.19 11.18
N ILE A 36 15.93 -4.01 10.64
CA ILE A 36 16.25 -3.75 9.24
C ILE A 36 17.62 -3.10 9.15
N ALA A 37 18.46 -3.59 8.23
CA ALA A 37 19.79 -3.03 8.02
C ALA A 37 19.84 -2.30 6.68
N PHE A 38 20.31 -1.06 6.71
CA PHE A 38 20.51 -0.25 5.51
C PHE A 38 21.92 -0.50 4.97
N THR A 39 22.00 -1.04 3.74
CA THR A 39 23.29 -1.39 3.10
C THR A 39 24.03 -0.17 2.54
N GLY A 40 23.38 0.99 2.46
CA GLY A 40 23.88 2.19 1.77
C GLY A 40 23.75 2.13 0.24
N ARG A 41 23.35 0.99 -0.34
CA ARG A 41 23.08 0.88 -1.77
C ARG A 41 21.69 1.44 -2.07
N HIS A 42 21.62 2.38 -2.99
CA HIS A 42 20.36 3.04 -3.38
C HIS A 42 20.45 3.60 -4.79
N ILE A 43 19.29 3.86 -5.36
CA ILE A 43 19.15 4.58 -6.62
C ILE A 43 17.97 5.55 -6.50
N ARG A 44 18.02 6.63 -7.26
CA ARG A 44 16.92 7.56 -7.40
C ARG A 44 16.30 7.41 -8.79
N TYR A 45 15.07 6.97 -8.82
CA TYR A 45 14.24 7.04 -10.02
C TYR A 45 13.42 8.35 -9.96
N ALA A 46 13.63 9.21 -10.95
CA ALA A 46 12.99 10.53 -11.00
C ALA A 46 11.73 10.56 -11.90
N GLN A 47 11.23 9.38 -12.27
CA GLN A 47 10.01 9.25 -13.07
C GLN A 47 8.80 9.22 -12.17
N ALA A 48 7.79 10.03 -12.52
CA ALA A 48 6.45 10.03 -11.94
C ALA A 48 6.38 9.97 -10.40
N ASP A 49 5.19 9.72 -9.87
CA ASP A 49 4.90 9.64 -8.45
C ASP A 49 4.01 8.44 -8.16
N ILE A 50 4.09 7.92 -6.94
CA ILE A 50 3.21 6.88 -6.34
C ILE A 50 3.08 5.61 -7.21
N TRP A 51 4.05 4.73 -7.11
CA TRP A 51 4.10 3.46 -7.82
C TRP A 51 3.46 2.30 -7.04
N TYR A 52 2.69 1.46 -7.73
CA TYR A 52 2.05 0.24 -7.19
C TYR A 52 2.35 -0.96 -8.08
N PRO A 53 3.59 -1.43 -8.17
CA PRO A 53 4.03 -2.37 -9.18
C PRO A 53 3.79 -3.84 -8.83
N PRO A 54 2.69 -4.48 -9.26
CA PRO A 54 2.54 -5.93 -9.18
C PRO A 54 3.50 -6.63 -10.14
N TRP A 55 3.97 -7.78 -9.76
CA TRP A 55 4.89 -8.58 -10.53
C TRP A 55 4.13 -9.60 -11.38
N ALA A 56 4.18 -9.44 -12.70
CA ALA A 56 3.46 -10.27 -13.66
C ALA A 56 4.21 -11.57 -14.03
N ALA A 57 3.52 -12.48 -14.66
CA ALA A 57 4.07 -13.78 -15.08
C ALA A 57 5.24 -13.66 -16.08
N ASP A 58 5.24 -12.61 -16.91
CA ASP A 58 6.32 -12.30 -17.87
C ASP A 58 7.62 -11.81 -17.23
N GLY A 59 7.62 -11.57 -15.90
CA GLY A 59 8.75 -11.09 -15.15
C GLY A 59 8.87 -9.57 -15.07
N ASN A 60 7.97 -8.83 -15.70
CA ASN A 60 7.89 -7.38 -15.59
C ASN A 60 6.94 -6.97 -14.45
N MET A 61 7.08 -5.72 -14.02
CA MET A 61 6.11 -5.08 -13.16
C MET A 61 5.30 -4.04 -13.95
N TYR A 62 4.06 -3.85 -13.56
CA TYR A 62 3.13 -2.93 -14.21
C TYR A 62 2.53 -2.00 -13.16
N SER A 63 2.58 -0.70 -13.38
CA SER A 63 2.07 0.24 -12.39
C SER A 63 1.32 1.40 -13.00
N PRO A 64 0.14 1.73 -12.45
CA PRO A 64 -0.41 3.05 -12.65
C PRO A 64 0.42 4.08 -11.87
N TRP A 65 0.36 5.34 -12.29
CA TRP A 65 0.99 6.47 -11.61
C TRP A 65 0.16 7.75 -11.80
N PRO A 66 0.00 8.62 -10.77
CA PRO A 66 -0.90 9.77 -10.84
C PRO A 66 -0.26 11.04 -11.40
N ASP A 67 0.95 11.36 -11.00
CA ASP A 67 1.60 12.64 -11.22
C ASP A 67 3.00 12.54 -11.79
N GLY A 68 3.44 13.62 -12.44
CA GLY A 68 4.76 13.69 -13.02
C GLY A 68 4.82 13.19 -14.45
N SER A 69 5.91 12.55 -14.83
CA SER A 69 6.12 12.06 -16.20
C SER A 69 6.92 10.78 -16.26
N VAL A 70 6.63 9.96 -17.28
CA VAL A 70 7.48 8.84 -17.72
C VAL A 70 7.89 9.12 -19.17
N GLY A 71 9.17 9.39 -19.38
CA GLY A 71 9.64 10.00 -20.63
C GLY A 71 8.97 11.35 -20.87
N ASP A 72 8.45 11.57 -22.06
CA ASP A 72 7.77 12.82 -22.45
C ASP A 72 6.27 12.85 -22.11
N VAL A 73 5.74 11.75 -21.55
CA VAL A 73 4.31 11.63 -21.23
C VAL A 73 4.06 12.10 -19.81
N LYS A 74 3.09 13.01 -19.65
CA LYS A 74 2.70 13.60 -18.37
C LYS A 74 1.31 13.12 -17.96
N SER A 75 1.12 12.98 -16.64
CA SER A 75 -0.16 12.77 -16.01
C SER A 75 -0.35 13.73 -14.86
N SER A 76 -1.60 14.01 -14.48
CA SER A 76 -1.97 14.83 -13.33
C SER A 76 -3.23 14.30 -12.69
N TRP A 77 -3.22 14.19 -11.38
CA TRP A 77 -4.39 13.75 -10.60
C TRP A 77 -5.45 14.83 -10.42
N GLY A 78 -5.09 16.10 -10.66
CA GLY A 78 -5.89 17.25 -10.26
C GLY A 78 -7.05 17.59 -11.20
N GLY A 79 -8.21 17.88 -10.59
CA GLY A 79 -9.37 18.47 -11.23
C GLY A 79 -10.12 17.58 -12.23
N PRO A 80 -11.00 18.20 -13.04
CA PRO A 80 -11.86 17.48 -14.00
C PRO A 80 -11.12 16.77 -15.12
N LYS A 81 -9.87 17.16 -15.37
CA LYS A 81 -9.01 16.59 -16.41
C LYS A 81 -7.97 15.63 -15.81
N ALA A 82 -8.18 15.16 -14.60
CA ALA A 82 -7.31 14.19 -13.96
C ALA A 82 -7.10 12.96 -14.84
N THR A 83 -5.87 12.50 -14.88
CA THR A 83 -5.46 11.32 -15.66
C THR A 83 -4.68 10.35 -14.77
N THR A 84 -4.57 9.12 -15.21
CA THR A 84 -3.67 8.12 -14.64
C THR A 84 -2.75 7.63 -15.74
N GLY A 85 -1.45 7.76 -15.54
CA GLY A 85 -0.46 7.17 -16.42
C GLY A 85 -0.30 5.69 -16.13
N GLN A 86 0.13 4.93 -17.13
CA GLN A 86 0.44 3.51 -17.00
C GLN A 86 1.87 3.27 -17.50
N ALA A 87 2.60 2.44 -16.78
CA ALA A 87 3.96 2.08 -17.16
C ALA A 87 4.28 0.61 -16.93
N THR A 88 5.14 0.08 -17.79
CA THR A 88 5.85 -1.17 -17.56
C THR A 88 7.19 -0.85 -16.91
N ILE A 89 7.53 -1.59 -15.86
CA ILE A 89 8.82 -1.48 -15.17
C ILE A 89 9.61 -2.76 -15.46
N LEU A 90 10.68 -2.60 -16.20
CA LEU A 90 11.54 -3.70 -16.66
C LEU A 90 12.76 -3.85 -15.75
N GLY A 91 13.19 -5.08 -15.56
CA GLY A 91 14.40 -5.42 -14.81
C GLY A 91 14.12 -6.19 -13.53
N GLY A 92 15.05 -7.05 -13.15
CA GLY A 92 15.01 -7.85 -11.92
C GLY A 92 15.90 -7.30 -10.79
N ASP A 93 16.72 -6.30 -11.07
CA ASP A 93 17.55 -5.60 -10.09
C ASP A 93 16.88 -4.28 -9.70
N PRO A 94 16.43 -4.10 -8.45
CA PRO A 94 15.81 -2.87 -8.02
C PRO A 94 16.69 -1.62 -8.11
N LEU A 95 18.00 -1.79 -8.25
CA LEU A 95 18.94 -0.70 -8.49
C LEU A 95 19.16 -0.39 -9.99
N ASN A 96 18.49 -1.12 -10.90
CA ASN A 96 18.63 -0.94 -12.34
C ASN A 96 17.30 -1.21 -13.07
N LEU A 97 16.23 -0.51 -12.67
CA LEU A 97 14.94 -0.64 -13.30
C LEU A 97 14.79 0.35 -14.46
N LYS A 98 14.10 -0.05 -15.52
CA LYS A 98 13.75 0.81 -16.65
C LYS A 98 12.23 1.00 -16.68
N PHE A 99 11.80 2.27 -16.72
CA PHE A 99 10.40 2.65 -16.81
C PHE A 99 10.04 2.94 -18.27
N VAL A 100 8.99 2.29 -18.75
CA VAL A 100 8.48 2.46 -20.12
C VAL A 100 7.03 2.88 -20.02
N ASN A 101 6.72 4.06 -20.58
CA ASN A 101 5.34 4.51 -20.65
C ASN A 101 4.52 3.58 -21.55
N VAL A 102 3.32 3.22 -21.11
CA VAL A 102 2.32 2.48 -21.89
C VAL A 102 1.27 3.44 -22.42
N GLY A 103 0.83 4.39 -21.61
CA GLY A 103 -0.18 5.36 -21.98
C GLY A 103 -0.64 6.21 -20.81
N VAL A 104 -1.63 7.05 -21.08
CA VAL A 104 -2.34 7.86 -20.08
C VAL A 104 -3.83 7.63 -20.27
N TYR A 105 -4.51 7.28 -19.20
CA TYR A 105 -5.93 7.02 -19.18
C TYR A 105 -6.68 8.13 -18.43
N PRO A 106 -7.80 8.66 -18.94
CA PRO A 106 -8.58 9.63 -18.23
C PRO A 106 -9.03 9.10 -16.86
N GLY A 107 -8.78 9.85 -15.81
CA GLY A 107 -9.37 9.60 -14.51
C GLY A 107 -10.88 9.78 -14.58
N ASN A 108 -11.63 9.02 -13.75
CA ASN A 108 -13.06 9.25 -13.64
C ASN A 108 -13.30 10.68 -13.09
N PRO A 109 -14.15 11.48 -13.72
CA PRO A 109 -14.41 12.82 -13.25
C PRO A 109 -15.07 12.84 -11.88
N ALA A 110 -14.95 13.95 -11.20
CA ALA A 110 -15.48 14.34 -9.89
C ALA A 110 -16.78 13.57 -9.43
N PRO A 111 -17.16 13.61 -8.17
CA PRO A 111 -17.27 14.87 -7.39
C PRO A 111 -15.99 15.27 -6.63
N TYR A 112 -14.94 14.51 -6.68
CA TYR A 112 -13.71 14.84 -5.96
C TYR A 112 -12.69 15.45 -6.90
N GLY A 113 -11.89 16.39 -6.39
CA GLY A 113 -10.92 17.16 -7.16
C GLY A 113 -9.80 16.36 -7.81
N GLY A 114 -9.67 15.06 -7.47
CA GLY A 114 -8.68 14.17 -8.07
C GLY A 114 -8.83 12.73 -7.64
N ARG A 115 -8.05 11.86 -8.25
CA ARG A 115 -8.06 10.43 -7.99
C ARG A 115 -6.68 9.85 -8.12
N TYR A 116 -6.30 9.15 -7.07
CA TYR A 116 -5.03 8.47 -7.03
C TYR A 116 -5.24 6.97 -7.27
N PRO A 117 -4.43 6.32 -8.10
CA PRO A 117 -4.35 4.87 -8.10
C PRO A 117 -3.89 4.39 -6.73
N CYS A 118 -4.45 3.32 -6.22
CA CYS A 118 -4.09 2.81 -4.89
C CYS A 118 -3.89 1.31 -4.84
N ARG A 119 -4.22 0.59 -5.89
CA ARG A 119 -4.17 -0.86 -5.95
C ARG A 119 -3.93 -1.32 -7.36
N SER A 120 -2.99 -2.20 -7.54
CA SER A 120 -2.68 -2.76 -8.85
C SER A 120 -2.34 -4.24 -8.69
N LEU A 121 -2.80 -5.06 -9.62
CA LEU A 121 -2.55 -6.49 -9.70
C LEU A 121 -2.46 -6.90 -11.16
N VAL A 122 -1.44 -7.67 -11.52
CA VAL A 122 -1.44 -8.42 -12.79
C VAL A 122 -1.50 -9.90 -12.45
N TYR A 123 -2.54 -10.55 -12.95
CA TYR A 123 -2.77 -11.96 -12.73
C TYR A 123 -3.33 -12.63 -13.98
N ASN A 124 -2.68 -13.71 -14.41
CA ASN A 124 -3.05 -14.49 -15.61
C ASN A 124 -3.29 -13.61 -16.85
N GLY A 125 -2.40 -12.65 -17.10
CA GLY A 125 -2.45 -11.75 -18.25
C GLY A 125 -3.46 -10.62 -18.17
N VAL A 126 -4.19 -10.49 -17.07
CA VAL A 126 -5.11 -9.38 -16.85
C VAL A 126 -4.51 -8.42 -15.83
N TRP A 127 -4.44 -7.15 -16.18
CA TRP A 127 -4.05 -6.07 -15.29
C TRP A 127 -5.28 -5.39 -14.73
N TYR A 128 -5.38 -5.38 -13.40
CA TYR A 128 -6.41 -4.70 -12.62
C TYR A 128 -5.78 -3.52 -11.89
N TYR A 129 -6.38 -2.33 -11.96
CA TYR A 129 -6.05 -1.27 -11.01
C TYR A 129 -7.29 -0.52 -10.56
N GLY A 130 -7.24 0.05 -9.37
CA GLY A 130 -8.31 0.87 -8.83
C GLY A 130 -7.79 2.22 -8.35
N THR A 131 -8.72 3.09 -8.04
CA THR A 131 -8.44 4.42 -7.50
C THR A 131 -9.15 4.60 -6.17
N TYR A 132 -8.57 5.40 -5.28
CA TYR A 132 -9.27 5.92 -4.12
C TYR A 132 -9.77 7.34 -4.41
N CYS A 133 -10.78 7.75 -3.67
CA CYS A 133 -11.36 9.08 -3.76
C CYS A 133 -11.17 9.82 -2.45
N LEU A 134 -10.98 11.12 -2.54
CA LEU A 134 -10.89 12.03 -1.40
C LEU A 134 -12.20 12.80 -1.27
N LEU A 135 -12.60 13.06 -0.03
CA LEU A 135 -13.63 14.05 0.29
C LEU A 135 -12.90 15.34 0.64
N GLU A 136 -13.16 16.41 -0.10
CA GLU A 136 -12.64 17.72 0.23
C GLU A 136 -13.11 18.15 1.62
N THR A 137 -12.16 18.41 2.50
CA THR A 137 -12.39 18.90 3.87
C THR A 137 -11.92 20.35 4.00
N ALA A 138 -12.29 21.18 3.02
CA ALA A 138 -11.83 22.56 2.90
C ALA A 138 -11.87 23.31 4.25
N GLY A 139 -10.74 23.89 4.63
CA GLY A 139 -10.60 24.72 5.82
C GLY A 139 -10.40 24.00 7.16
N LYS A 140 -10.23 22.69 7.18
CA LYS A 140 -10.05 21.92 8.44
C LYS A 140 -8.60 21.71 8.86
N GLY A 141 -7.63 22.22 8.13
CA GLY A 141 -6.21 22.16 8.50
C GLY A 141 -5.56 20.79 8.41
N LEU A 142 -6.16 19.86 7.69
CA LEU A 142 -5.59 18.55 7.39
C LEU A 142 -4.64 18.65 6.19
N ASN A 143 -3.54 17.93 6.23
CA ASN A 143 -2.63 17.84 5.07
C ASN A 143 -3.21 16.95 3.96
N TRP A 144 -4.09 16.02 4.29
CA TRP A 144 -4.74 15.11 3.38
C TRP A 144 -6.23 15.06 3.66
N ASP A 145 -7.02 15.02 2.59
CA ASP A 145 -8.46 14.89 2.71
C ASP A 145 -8.87 13.50 3.22
N VAL A 146 -10.06 13.43 3.79
CA VAL A 146 -10.65 12.19 4.28
C VAL A 146 -10.91 11.25 3.12
N LEU A 147 -10.52 9.99 3.28
CA LEU A 147 -10.75 8.95 2.28
C LEU A 147 -12.22 8.52 2.22
N ARG A 148 -12.61 8.06 1.04
CA ARG A 148 -13.92 7.47 0.75
C ARG A 148 -13.79 5.99 0.36
N PRO A 149 -14.89 5.22 0.33
CA PRO A 149 -14.87 3.85 -0.13
C PRO A 149 -14.25 3.69 -1.52
N PRO A 150 -13.61 2.55 -1.81
CA PRO A 150 -12.99 2.30 -3.11
C PRO A 150 -14.04 2.25 -4.22
N VAL A 151 -13.82 2.97 -5.32
CA VAL A 151 -14.76 3.02 -6.44
C VAL A 151 -14.89 1.64 -7.09
N GLY A 152 -13.82 1.03 -7.51
CA GLY A 152 -13.79 -0.25 -8.20
C GLY A 152 -12.50 -0.40 -8.98
N PHE A 153 -12.52 -1.29 -9.99
CA PHE A 153 -11.32 -1.62 -10.77
C PHE A 153 -11.51 -1.36 -12.25
N TYR A 154 -10.48 -0.83 -12.87
CA TYR A 154 -10.25 -0.90 -14.31
C TYR A 154 -9.56 -2.22 -14.62
N CYS A 155 -9.84 -2.78 -15.80
CA CYS A 155 -9.25 -4.04 -16.26
C CYS A 155 -8.66 -3.87 -17.65
N SER A 156 -7.49 -4.43 -17.88
CA SER A 156 -6.84 -4.51 -19.19
C SER A 156 -6.36 -5.93 -19.47
N THR A 157 -6.59 -6.42 -20.67
CA THR A 157 -6.10 -7.73 -21.14
C THR A 157 -4.92 -7.61 -22.12
N ASP A 158 -4.47 -6.40 -22.35
CA ASP A 158 -3.37 -6.04 -23.26
C ASP A 158 -2.31 -5.17 -22.56
N PHE A 159 -2.13 -5.39 -21.25
CA PHE A 159 -1.13 -4.74 -20.40
C PHE A 159 -1.19 -3.21 -20.43
N GLY A 160 -2.41 -2.65 -20.48
CA GLY A 160 -2.65 -1.22 -20.33
C GLY A 160 -2.78 -0.45 -21.62
N THR A 161 -2.78 -1.13 -22.79
CA THR A 161 -3.04 -0.48 -24.08
C THR A 161 -4.50 -0.05 -24.18
N THR A 162 -5.42 -0.91 -23.75
CA THR A 162 -6.85 -0.59 -23.64
C THR A 162 -7.41 -0.97 -22.28
N TRP A 163 -8.48 -0.28 -21.87
CA TRP A 163 -9.08 -0.45 -20.56
C TRP A 163 -10.59 -0.62 -20.60
N HIS A 164 -11.08 -1.55 -19.81
CA HIS A 164 -12.46 -1.64 -19.44
C HIS A 164 -12.69 -0.83 -18.18
N ASN A 165 -13.64 0.08 -18.21
CA ASN A 165 -13.99 0.95 -17.08
C ASN A 165 -14.61 0.16 -15.94
N THR A 166 -14.46 0.66 -14.72
CA THR A 166 -15.25 0.20 -13.59
C THR A 166 -16.72 0.60 -13.76
N PRO A 167 -17.69 -0.27 -13.43
CA PRO A 167 -19.10 0.09 -13.41
C PRO A 167 -19.48 0.96 -12.20
N HIS A 168 -18.57 1.13 -11.26
CA HIS A 168 -18.79 1.84 -10.01
C HIS A 168 -18.44 3.32 -10.09
N THR A 169 -19.05 4.11 -9.22
CA THR A 169 -18.83 5.54 -9.08
C THR A 169 -18.56 5.90 -7.61
N PRO A 170 -18.08 7.09 -7.29
CA PRO A 170 -17.94 7.54 -5.90
C PRO A 170 -19.25 7.51 -5.09
N SER A 171 -20.39 7.71 -5.73
CA SER A 171 -21.71 7.60 -5.09
C SER A 171 -22.25 6.18 -5.01
N GLN A 172 -21.71 5.28 -5.81
CA GLN A 172 -22.03 3.85 -5.84
C GLN A 172 -20.72 3.03 -5.87
N PRO A 173 -19.95 3.06 -4.79
CA PRO A 173 -18.66 2.38 -4.72
C PRO A 173 -18.83 0.87 -4.70
N LEU A 174 -17.75 0.14 -5.00
CA LEU A 174 -17.72 -1.33 -4.95
C LEU A 174 -18.13 -1.87 -3.58
N PHE A 175 -17.65 -1.24 -2.50
CA PHE A 175 -18.06 -1.56 -1.14
C PHE A 175 -18.88 -0.40 -0.59
N HIS A 176 -20.19 -0.61 -0.52
CA HIS A 176 -21.08 0.39 0.03
C HIS A 176 -21.12 0.28 1.56
N GLU A 177 -20.83 1.38 2.23
CA GLU A 177 -21.00 1.54 3.67
C GLU A 177 -21.99 2.64 3.96
N PRO A 178 -22.95 2.42 4.88
CA PRO A 178 -23.83 3.49 5.32
C PRO A 178 -23.00 4.55 6.06
N PRO A 179 -23.30 5.85 5.89
CA PRO A 179 -22.62 6.92 6.61
C PRO A 179 -22.73 6.71 8.12
N LYS A 180 -21.60 6.86 8.82
CA LYS A 180 -21.54 6.81 10.29
C LYS A 180 -20.69 7.96 10.79
N PRO A 181 -21.04 8.57 11.93
CA PRO A 181 -20.18 9.56 12.56
C PRO A 181 -18.80 8.98 12.84
N GLY A 182 -17.74 9.56 12.29
CA GLY A 182 -16.34 9.19 12.52
C GLY A 182 -15.89 7.82 12.00
N GLY A 183 -16.78 7.01 11.46
CA GLY A 183 -16.50 5.64 11.06
C GLY A 183 -17.07 5.24 9.70
N GLU A 184 -17.10 6.16 8.75
CA GLU A 184 -17.76 5.97 7.46
C GLU A 184 -17.10 4.93 6.55
N VAL A 185 -15.81 4.62 6.73
CA VAL A 185 -15.06 3.77 5.81
C VAL A 185 -14.20 2.77 6.55
N LYS A 186 -14.44 1.49 6.30
CA LYS A 186 -13.61 0.38 6.81
C LYS A 186 -12.47 0.03 5.89
N MET A 187 -12.67 0.11 4.57
CA MET A 187 -11.71 -0.32 3.55
C MET A 187 -11.34 0.85 2.64
N SER A 188 -10.76 1.91 3.20
CA SER A 188 -10.24 3.02 2.40
C SER A 188 -8.90 2.65 1.77
N ALA A 189 -8.63 3.18 0.57
CA ALA A 189 -7.39 3.02 -0.17
C ALA A 189 -6.78 1.59 -0.07
N PRO A 190 -7.54 0.51 -0.34
CA PRO A 190 -7.03 -0.83 -0.16
C PRO A 190 -5.95 -1.16 -1.19
N HIS A 191 -4.91 -1.88 -0.76
CA HIS A 191 -3.81 -2.36 -1.57
C HIS A 191 -3.85 -3.87 -1.69
N PHE A 192 -3.50 -4.42 -2.87
CA PHE A 192 -3.32 -5.85 -3.01
C PHE A 192 -2.13 -6.34 -2.19
N VAL A 193 -2.32 -7.47 -1.53
CA VAL A 193 -1.22 -8.20 -0.91
C VAL A 193 -0.30 -8.73 -2.01
N ASN A 194 0.99 -8.46 -1.89
CA ASN A 194 1.98 -8.95 -2.83
C ASN A 194 2.36 -10.40 -2.49
N PHE A 195 1.97 -11.31 -3.36
CA PHE A 195 2.30 -12.74 -3.29
C PHE A 195 3.35 -13.15 -4.33
N GLY A 196 4.23 -12.25 -4.72
CA GLY A 196 5.26 -12.52 -5.71
C GLY A 196 4.72 -12.56 -7.14
N LYS A 197 5.51 -13.13 -8.03
CA LYS A 197 5.23 -13.18 -9.46
C LYS A 197 3.92 -13.90 -9.74
N ASN A 198 2.96 -13.20 -10.39
CA ASN A 198 1.65 -13.75 -10.76
C ASN A 198 0.93 -14.43 -9.57
N MET A 199 1.04 -13.86 -8.38
CA MET A 199 0.47 -14.39 -7.13
C MET A 199 0.92 -15.82 -6.77
N GLN A 200 2.12 -16.24 -7.16
CA GLN A 200 2.61 -17.63 -7.00
C GLN A 200 2.62 -18.13 -5.55
N TYR A 201 2.62 -17.22 -4.57
CA TYR A 201 2.61 -17.53 -3.14
C TYR A 201 1.24 -17.28 -2.48
N SER A 202 0.19 -17.00 -3.26
CA SER A 202 -1.15 -16.90 -2.69
C SER A 202 -1.56 -18.24 -2.08
N PRO A 203 -2.04 -18.27 -0.82
CA PRO A 203 -2.29 -19.53 -0.12
C PRO A 203 -3.44 -20.35 -0.69
N ASP A 204 -4.34 -19.72 -1.44
CA ASP A 204 -5.54 -20.35 -1.99
C ASP A 204 -5.92 -19.83 -3.40
N GLY A 205 -4.96 -19.19 -4.09
CA GLY A 205 -5.16 -18.65 -5.44
C GLY A 205 -6.05 -17.40 -5.49
N LYS A 206 -6.40 -16.83 -4.32
CA LYS A 206 -7.18 -15.59 -4.25
C LYS A 206 -6.28 -14.37 -4.15
N ALA A 207 -6.75 -13.27 -4.67
CA ALA A 207 -6.22 -11.95 -4.39
C ALA A 207 -6.77 -11.46 -3.03
N TYR A 208 -5.89 -10.88 -2.24
CA TYR A 208 -6.21 -10.27 -0.96
C TYR A 208 -5.91 -8.79 -1.02
N LEU A 209 -6.74 -7.99 -0.37
CA LEU A 209 -6.52 -6.56 -0.22
C LEU A 209 -6.54 -6.20 1.26
N VAL A 210 -5.67 -5.29 1.64
CA VAL A 210 -5.64 -4.66 2.95
C VAL A 210 -5.88 -3.17 2.82
N GLY A 211 -6.70 -2.62 3.69
CA GLY A 211 -6.97 -1.19 3.74
C GLY A 211 -7.20 -0.74 5.17
N HIS A 212 -6.84 0.50 5.46
CA HIS A 212 -7.11 1.07 6.77
C HIS A 212 -8.50 1.68 6.85
N GLY A 213 -9.00 1.85 8.06
CA GLY A 213 -10.30 2.40 8.34
C GLY A 213 -10.40 3.01 9.73
N ALA A 214 -11.55 3.58 10.02
CA ALA A 214 -11.87 4.14 11.32
C ALA A 214 -12.46 3.09 12.28
N VAL A 215 -12.36 3.35 13.57
CA VAL A 215 -13.06 2.58 14.61
C VAL A 215 -14.58 2.67 14.41
N ASP A 216 -15.28 1.57 14.55
CA ASP A 216 -16.72 1.50 14.40
C ASP A 216 -17.39 0.97 15.69
N PRO A 217 -18.19 1.72 16.40
CA PRO A 217 -18.44 3.17 16.23
C PRO A 217 -17.30 4.01 16.83
N ASP A 218 -16.95 5.13 16.19
CA ASP A 218 -16.06 6.12 16.80
C ASP A 218 -16.88 7.09 17.67
N PRO A 219 -16.68 7.11 19.00
CA PRO A 219 -17.41 8.01 19.90
C PRO A 219 -17.01 9.49 19.74
N LYS A 220 -15.88 9.74 19.10
CA LYS A 220 -15.34 11.08 18.85
C LYS A 220 -14.91 11.22 17.39
N PRO A 221 -15.88 11.50 16.50
CA PRO A 221 -15.57 11.71 15.09
C PRO A 221 -14.47 12.74 14.89
N ARG A 222 -13.45 12.38 14.13
CA ARG A 222 -12.28 13.23 13.85
C ARG A 222 -11.99 13.19 12.35
N ASP A 223 -11.86 14.33 11.75
CA ASP A 223 -11.54 14.43 10.33
C ASP A 223 -10.20 13.77 9.98
N ALA A 224 -9.30 13.64 10.98
CA ALA A 224 -7.97 13.09 10.80
C ALA A 224 -7.85 11.58 11.03
N ASN A 225 -8.87 10.89 11.57
CA ASN A 225 -8.78 9.47 11.87
C ASN A 225 -8.98 8.56 10.65
N LEU A 226 -9.25 9.12 9.49
CA LEU A 226 -9.34 8.42 8.23
C LEU A 226 -8.83 9.30 7.10
N SER A 227 -7.55 9.57 7.08
CA SER A 227 -6.85 10.16 5.95
C SER A 227 -5.95 9.11 5.27
N TRP A 228 -5.28 9.49 4.19
CA TRP A 228 -4.34 8.60 3.52
C TRP A 228 -3.22 8.10 4.44
N ILE A 229 -2.78 8.92 5.37
CA ILE A 229 -1.66 8.64 6.28
C ILE A 229 -2.08 8.30 7.72
N THR A 230 -3.35 8.27 8.02
CA THR A 230 -3.88 8.04 9.37
C THR A 230 -5.16 7.22 9.33
N GLY A 231 -5.26 6.26 10.21
CA GLY A 231 -6.44 5.45 10.48
C GLY A 231 -6.34 4.77 11.83
N ASP A 232 -7.36 4.00 12.16
CA ASP A 232 -7.51 3.34 13.46
C ASP A 232 -7.34 1.82 13.37
N GLN A 233 -7.70 1.23 12.23
CA GLN A 233 -7.78 -0.22 12.07
C GLN A 233 -7.38 -0.62 10.64
N ILE A 234 -6.80 -1.81 10.51
CA ILE A 234 -6.51 -2.43 9.21
C ILE A 234 -7.48 -3.59 8.99
N TYR A 235 -8.16 -3.58 7.87
CA TYR A 235 -9.09 -4.63 7.44
C TYR A 235 -8.53 -5.41 6.26
N MET A 236 -9.05 -6.61 6.07
CA MET A 236 -8.68 -7.47 4.94
C MET A 236 -9.90 -8.01 4.23
N VAL A 237 -9.82 -8.08 2.91
CA VAL A 237 -10.82 -8.70 2.05
C VAL A 237 -10.14 -9.56 1.00
N ARG A 238 -10.82 -10.61 0.51
CA ARG A 238 -10.31 -11.48 -0.55
C ARG A 238 -11.34 -11.71 -1.65
N VAL A 239 -10.84 -11.99 -2.85
CA VAL A 239 -11.63 -12.30 -4.04
C VAL A 239 -10.87 -13.26 -4.94
N THR A 240 -11.55 -14.14 -5.68
CA THR A 240 -10.94 -14.85 -6.82
C THR A 240 -10.88 -13.87 -8.00
N PRO A 241 -9.66 -13.44 -8.41
CA PRO A 241 -9.52 -12.39 -9.40
C PRO A 241 -9.92 -12.89 -10.79
N SER A 242 -10.86 -12.20 -11.38
CA SER A 242 -11.27 -12.31 -12.78
C SER A 242 -12.00 -11.05 -13.20
N ILE A 243 -12.12 -10.81 -14.50
CA ILE A 243 -12.86 -9.64 -15.03
C ILE A 243 -14.31 -9.65 -14.51
N GLN A 244 -14.91 -10.82 -14.38
CA GLN A 244 -16.29 -10.97 -13.89
C GLN A 244 -16.44 -10.70 -12.40
N ASN A 245 -15.42 -11.07 -11.62
CA ASN A 245 -15.52 -11.04 -10.16
C ASN A 245 -15.02 -9.73 -9.54
N ILE A 246 -14.03 -9.06 -10.16
CA ILE A 246 -13.28 -8.00 -9.52
C ILE A 246 -14.12 -6.76 -9.20
N ASN A 247 -15.20 -6.55 -9.94
CA ASN A 247 -16.17 -5.47 -9.72
C ASN A 247 -17.52 -5.97 -9.18
N ASP A 248 -17.62 -7.22 -8.74
CA ASP A 248 -18.83 -7.78 -8.11
C ASP A 248 -18.61 -7.91 -6.60
N ALA A 249 -19.23 -7.02 -5.81
CA ALA A 249 -19.11 -7.02 -4.35
C ALA A 249 -19.52 -8.37 -3.72
N SER A 250 -20.44 -9.12 -4.33
CA SER A 250 -20.90 -10.42 -3.83
C SER A 250 -19.83 -11.51 -3.86
N LYS A 251 -18.76 -11.32 -4.65
CA LYS A 251 -17.64 -12.26 -4.77
C LYS A 251 -16.57 -12.06 -3.69
N TYR A 252 -16.65 -10.97 -2.95
CA TYR A 252 -15.71 -10.64 -1.91
C TYR A 252 -16.06 -11.28 -0.58
N LYS A 253 -15.03 -11.67 0.18
CA LYS A 253 -15.16 -12.12 1.57
C LYS A 253 -14.22 -11.35 2.45
N PHE A 254 -14.78 -10.70 3.46
CA PHE A 254 -14.08 -9.92 4.47
C PHE A 254 -13.63 -10.82 5.61
N PHE A 255 -12.45 -10.55 6.15
CA PHE A 255 -11.99 -11.21 7.36
C PHE A 255 -12.93 -10.90 8.53
N ALA A 256 -13.36 -11.93 9.25
CA ALA A 256 -14.34 -11.84 10.32
C ALA A 256 -13.80 -12.33 11.68
N GLY A 257 -12.48 -12.37 11.85
CA GLY A 257 -11.81 -12.89 13.04
C GLY A 257 -11.36 -14.34 12.88
N HIS A 258 -11.11 -14.98 14.00
CA HIS A 258 -10.69 -16.39 14.06
C HIS A 258 -11.70 -17.22 14.85
N ASP A 259 -11.84 -18.49 14.52
CA ASP A 259 -12.56 -19.45 15.34
C ASP A 259 -11.74 -19.87 16.58
N ALA A 260 -12.32 -20.71 17.42
CA ALA A 260 -11.68 -21.21 18.64
C ALA A 260 -10.38 -22.02 18.38
N SER A 261 -10.18 -22.50 17.16
CA SER A 261 -8.96 -23.21 16.73
C SER A 261 -7.91 -22.28 16.08
N GLY A 262 -8.19 -20.97 16.01
CA GLY A 262 -7.31 -19.99 15.38
C GLY A 262 -7.42 -19.93 13.86
N ARG A 263 -8.40 -20.59 13.22
CA ARG A 263 -8.60 -20.54 11.77
C ARG A 263 -9.35 -19.26 11.39
N PRO A 264 -8.96 -18.56 10.30
CA PRO A 264 -9.61 -17.33 9.88
C PRO A 264 -11.06 -17.59 9.40
N LEU A 265 -11.97 -16.78 9.90
CA LEU A 265 -13.36 -16.72 9.49
C LEU A 265 -13.55 -15.63 8.41
N TRP A 266 -14.48 -15.88 7.51
CA TRP A 266 -14.76 -14.99 6.38
C TRP A 266 -16.26 -14.77 6.20
N THR A 267 -16.64 -13.54 5.88
CA THR A 267 -18.04 -13.13 5.66
C THR A 267 -18.19 -12.32 4.37
N HIS A 268 -19.32 -12.39 3.73
CA HIS A 268 -19.69 -11.50 2.62
C HIS A 268 -20.17 -10.11 3.07
N GLN A 269 -20.41 -9.94 4.36
CA GLN A 269 -20.97 -8.70 4.92
C GLN A 269 -19.83 -7.83 5.47
N LEU A 270 -19.60 -6.67 4.83
CA LEU A 270 -18.60 -5.70 5.29
C LEU A 270 -18.86 -5.23 6.73
N ALA A 271 -20.14 -5.11 7.12
CA ALA A 271 -20.51 -4.74 8.48
C ALA A 271 -19.95 -5.69 9.56
N LEU A 272 -19.77 -6.97 9.23
CA LEU A 272 -19.25 -8.00 10.12
C LEU A 272 -17.73 -8.17 10.02
N ALA A 273 -17.06 -7.39 9.17
CA ALA A 273 -15.60 -7.43 9.06
C ALA A 273 -14.95 -7.07 10.41
N LYS A 274 -13.91 -7.82 10.75
CA LYS A 274 -13.06 -7.57 11.93
C LYS A 274 -11.68 -7.07 11.48
N PRO A 275 -11.05 -6.19 12.24
CA PRO A 275 -9.71 -5.73 11.91
C PRO A 275 -8.66 -6.84 12.10
N LEU A 276 -7.61 -6.81 11.27
CA LEU A 276 -6.39 -7.59 11.48
C LEU A 276 -5.58 -7.02 12.64
N VAL A 277 -5.50 -5.70 12.69
CA VAL A 277 -4.82 -4.93 13.73
C VAL A 277 -5.60 -3.64 13.97
N GLY A 278 -5.46 -3.10 15.19
CA GLY A 278 -6.05 -1.82 15.54
C GLY A 278 -5.12 -1.05 16.48
N TRP A 279 -4.98 0.22 16.21
CA TRP A 279 -4.30 1.19 17.05
C TRP A 279 -4.72 2.59 16.63
N ASN A 280 -5.63 3.18 17.40
CA ASN A 280 -6.31 4.41 17.03
C ASN A 280 -5.36 5.55 16.68
N ASN A 281 -5.55 6.16 15.51
CA ASN A 281 -4.74 7.22 14.91
C ASN A 281 -3.28 6.86 14.59
N ASN A 282 -2.91 5.60 14.66
CA ASN A 282 -1.52 5.18 14.46
C ASN A 282 -1.35 4.23 13.28
N VAL A 283 -2.40 3.92 12.54
CA VAL A 283 -2.33 3.06 11.35
C VAL A 283 -2.89 3.78 10.13
N GLY A 284 -2.11 3.81 9.07
CA GLY A 284 -2.50 4.38 7.78
C GLY A 284 -1.64 3.78 6.68
N CYS A 285 -1.95 4.05 5.44
CA CYS A 285 -1.19 3.68 4.24
C CYS A 285 -0.55 2.27 4.34
N VAL A 286 -1.38 1.25 4.52
CA VAL A 286 -0.93 -0.13 4.76
C VAL A 286 -0.51 -0.81 3.46
N THR A 287 0.60 -1.54 3.50
CA THR A 287 0.97 -2.53 2.48
C THR A 287 1.28 -3.86 3.14
N LEU A 288 1.07 -4.96 2.41
CA LEU A 288 1.33 -6.31 2.90
C LEU A 288 1.97 -7.15 1.80
N THR A 289 3.04 -7.84 2.14
CA THR A 289 3.75 -8.73 1.22
C THR A 289 4.08 -10.06 1.90
N TYR A 290 4.14 -11.13 1.13
CA TYR A 290 4.74 -12.38 1.54
C TYR A 290 6.22 -12.40 1.12
N ASP A 291 7.10 -12.43 2.09
CA ASP A 291 8.55 -12.58 1.88
C ASP A 291 8.89 -14.06 1.84
N ALA A 292 9.13 -14.58 0.63
CA ALA A 292 9.36 -16.01 0.43
C ALA A 292 10.68 -16.50 1.05
N PRO A 293 11.81 -15.78 0.99
CA PRO A 293 13.04 -16.12 1.71
C PRO A 293 12.85 -16.25 3.22
N LEU A 294 12.14 -15.33 3.82
CA LEU A 294 11.85 -15.35 5.26
C LEU A 294 10.69 -16.27 5.63
N ARG A 295 9.86 -16.66 4.66
CA ARG A 295 8.58 -17.36 4.87
C ARG A 295 7.66 -16.62 5.84
N LYS A 296 7.62 -15.29 5.71
CA LYS A 296 6.86 -14.39 6.59
C LYS A 296 5.97 -13.47 5.78
N TYR A 297 4.87 -13.11 6.37
CA TYR A 297 4.09 -11.96 5.94
C TYR A 297 4.65 -10.72 6.61
N LEU A 298 4.93 -9.69 5.83
CA LEU A 298 5.42 -8.39 6.28
C LEU A 298 4.37 -7.34 5.97
N MET A 299 3.86 -6.69 7.01
CA MET A 299 2.93 -5.57 6.90
C MET A 299 3.66 -4.28 7.25
N VAL A 300 3.65 -3.33 6.33
CA VAL A 300 4.18 -1.99 6.56
C VAL A 300 3.01 -1.05 6.75
N ILE A 301 3.01 -0.32 7.85
CA ILE A 301 2.02 0.71 8.18
C ILE A 301 2.71 2.02 8.48
N THR A 302 2.02 3.12 8.20
CA THR A 302 2.53 4.47 8.42
C THR A 302 1.60 5.22 9.37
N ASP A 303 2.18 5.94 10.30
CA ASP A 303 1.49 6.90 11.15
C ASP A 303 2.00 8.30 10.81
N GLY A 304 1.20 9.06 10.08
CA GLY A 304 1.49 10.47 9.75
C GLY A 304 0.74 11.45 10.64
N GLY A 305 -0.20 10.96 11.46
CA GLY A 305 -1.13 11.81 12.18
C GLY A 305 -1.97 12.64 11.20
N ASN A 306 -2.15 13.92 11.49
CA ASN A 306 -2.80 14.89 10.59
C ASN A 306 -1.80 15.73 9.79
N THR A 307 -0.55 15.32 9.68
CA THR A 307 0.54 16.05 9.03
C THR A 307 1.57 15.10 8.44
N ILE A 308 2.10 15.44 7.26
CA ILE A 308 3.17 14.70 6.60
C ILE A 308 4.54 14.84 7.29
N SER A 309 4.66 15.67 8.31
CA SER A 309 5.92 15.87 9.02
C SER A 309 6.25 14.78 10.04
N LYS A 310 5.31 13.84 10.31
CA LYS A 310 5.42 12.85 11.39
C LYS A 310 5.48 11.41 10.89
N PHE A 311 5.94 11.12 9.73
CA PHE A 311 5.94 9.75 9.21
C PHE A 311 6.68 8.76 10.12
N ASN A 312 5.92 8.08 10.98
CA ASN A 312 6.42 6.90 11.68
C ASN A 312 6.08 5.65 10.87
N THR A 313 7.02 4.73 10.76
CA THR A 313 6.84 3.51 10.00
C THR A 313 7.01 2.30 10.90
N TYR A 314 6.05 1.40 10.85
CA TYR A 314 6.05 0.12 11.57
C TYR A 314 6.13 -1.00 10.54
N ILE A 315 7.01 -1.95 10.76
CA ILE A 315 7.04 -3.20 10.01
C ILE A 315 6.63 -4.30 10.98
N LEU A 316 5.49 -4.90 10.70
CA LEU A 316 4.97 -6.03 11.45
C LEU A 316 5.26 -7.33 10.68
N GLU A 317 5.52 -8.42 11.40
CA GLU A 317 5.69 -9.74 10.83
C GLU A 317 4.67 -10.73 11.37
N SER A 318 4.35 -11.74 10.57
CA SER A 318 3.56 -12.90 11.01
C SER A 318 3.90 -14.14 10.19
N ASP A 319 3.74 -15.32 10.80
CA ASP A 319 3.78 -16.61 10.09
C ASP A 319 2.50 -16.86 9.28
N HIS A 320 1.41 -16.17 9.61
CA HIS A 320 0.11 -16.35 8.99
C HIS A 320 -0.43 -15.04 8.43
N LEU A 321 -1.11 -15.12 7.28
CA LEU A 321 -1.67 -13.95 6.57
C LEU A 321 -2.61 -13.10 7.45
N THR A 322 -3.28 -13.70 8.40
CA THR A 322 -4.22 -13.03 9.29
C THR A 322 -3.69 -12.79 10.71
N GLY A 323 -2.39 -12.91 10.92
CA GLY A 323 -1.75 -12.73 12.23
C GLY A 323 -1.64 -14.03 13.06
N PRO A 324 -1.20 -13.95 14.31
CA PRO A 324 -0.94 -12.72 15.07
C PRO A 324 0.27 -11.92 14.56
N TRP A 325 0.15 -10.61 14.63
CA TRP A 325 1.16 -9.68 14.16
C TRP A 325 2.11 -9.25 15.28
N LYS A 326 3.42 -9.18 14.98
CA LYS A 326 4.47 -8.78 15.90
C LYS A 326 5.27 -7.64 15.29
N LEU A 327 5.73 -6.71 16.11
CA LEU A 327 6.58 -5.61 15.68
C LEU A 327 8.00 -6.10 15.39
N ALA A 328 8.40 -6.04 14.13
CA ALA A 328 9.76 -6.32 13.69
C ALA A 328 10.63 -5.06 13.70
N VAL A 329 10.09 -3.93 13.25
CA VAL A 329 10.82 -2.66 13.16
C VAL A 329 9.88 -1.50 13.44
N TYR A 330 10.39 -0.51 14.15
CA TYR A 330 9.81 0.82 14.24
C TYR A 330 10.83 1.86 13.79
N MET A 331 10.41 2.77 12.92
CA MET A 331 11.24 3.87 12.44
C MET A 331 10.50 5.19 12.65
N ARG A 332 10.97 5.96 13.62
CA ARG A 332 10.41 7.28 13.94
C ARG A 332 10.80 8.28 12.86
N ASN A 333 9.82 9.06 12.39
CA ASN A 333 10.02 10.11 11.38
C ASN A 333 10.71 9.62 10.09
N PHE A 334 10.36 8.42 9.64
CA PHE A 334 10.86 7.87 8.38
C PHE A 334 9.90 8.19 7.24
N GLY A 335 10.32 9.04 6.29
CA GLY A 335 9.51 9.48 5.16
C GLY A 335 10.09 10.72 4.49
N GLU A 336 9.27 11.54 3.87
CA GLU A 336 9.71 12.79 3.18
C GLU A 336 10.49 13.74 4.08
N GLN A 337 10.14 13.79 5.34
CA GLN A 337 10.78 14.59 6.38
C GLN A 337 11.85 13.80 7.17
N ALA A 338 12.28 12.68 6.66
CA ALA A 338 13.25 11.78 7.31
C ALA A 338 14.58 12.43 7.66
N SER A 339 14.91 13.61 7.09
CA SER A 339 16.08 14.39 7.48
C SER A 339 16.11 14.78 8.95
N LEU A 340 14.96 14.78 9.63
CA LEU A 340 14.84 15.16 11.04
C LEU A 340 15.06 13.98 12.00
N GLY A 341 15.05 12.76 11.52
CA GLY A 341 15.16 11.55 12.35
C GLY A 341 16.17 10.52 11.88
N LEU A 342 16.98 10.85 10.90
CA LEU A 342 18.01 9.92 10.39
C LEU A 342 19.05 9.59 11.47
N PRO A 343 19.45 8.32 11.61
CA PRO A 343 20.54 7.94 12.48
C PRO A 343 21.84 8.69 12.15
N PRO A 344 22.76 8.86 13.09
CA PRO A 344 24.05 9.49 12.84
C PRO A 344 24.75 8.88 11.63
N GLY A 345 25.20 9.71 10.70
CA GLY A 345 25.87 9.31 9.46
C GLY A 345 24.94 8.95 8.30
N TYR A 346 23.62 8.99 8.47
CA TYR A 346 22.67 9.04 7.37
C TYR A 346 22.30 10.50 7.07
N SER A 347 22.19 10.84 5.81
CA SER A 347 21.64 12.12 5.39
C SER A 347 20.96 11.95 4.04
N LEU A 348 19.89 12.73 3.80
CA LEU A 348 19.26 12.75 2.48
C LEU A 348 20.21 13.18 1.37
N LYS A 349 21.21 14.00 1.71
CA LYS A 349 22.26 14.39 0.74
C LYS A 349 23.10 13.20 0.29
N THR A 350 23.28 12.19 1.15
CA THR A 350 24.00 10.95 0.83
C THR A 350 23.18 10.07 -0.14
N TYR A 351 21.88 10.30 -0.23
CA TYR A 351 20.94 9.55 -1.06
C TYR A 351 20.49 10.32 -2.31
N ARG A 352 21.06 11.49 -2.58
CA ARG A 352 20.87 12.22 -3.84
C ARG A 352 22.09 11.96 -4.73
N PRO A 353 21.89 11.40 -5.94
CA PRO A 353 22.96 11.31 -6.92
C PRO A 353 23.46 12.70 -7.33
#